data_a2e00541a76749f56a1dd42c211ec94e
#
_entry.id   a2e00541a76749f56a1dd42c211ec94e
#
_cell.length_a   1.000
_cell.length_b   1.000
_cell.length_c   1.000
_cell.angle_alpha   90.00
_cell.angle_beta   90.00
_cell.angle_gamma   90.00
#
_symmetry.space_group_name_H-M   'P 1'
#
loop_
_entity.id
_entity.type
_entity.pdbx_description
1 polymer ?
#
loop_
_entity_poly.entity_id
_entity_poly.type
_entity_poly.pdbx_seq_one_letter_code
_entity_poly.pdbx_strand_id
1 'polypeptide(L)'
;MKIAIMTDSNSGITQKEAKELGIYCIPMPFTIDGKEFEEDINLTQEHFYEKLMSGAEVFTSQPTIGIIAKKWDEILKTHDAIIHIPMSSGLSGSCQTAMMMADEDQYKGKVFVVDSQRISVTQKADILDALVMANKGYSAQEIYDYLMKNKMNATIYITVDTLEYLKKGGRLSPAAATLAGLLKIKPILTIQGEKLDKYGTSRTMKKARKIMIDQIKQDIIDRGWGDDYEVACVYSYDKEAALDYLEQVKEAFPDKEVIFDRLSLSVACHIGPGSLAVAAYKKGSY
;
A
#
# COMPACT_ATOMS: atom_id res chain seq x y z
N MET A 1 -0.80 -14.54 -24.93
CA MET A 1 0.08 -14.76 -23.75
C MET A 1 -0.81 -14.73 -22.53
N LYS A 2 -0.73 -15.73 -21.66
CA LYS A 2 -1.49 -15.77 -20.41
C LYS A 2 -0.63 -15.19 -19.29
N ILE A 3 -1.00 -14.01 -18.81
CA ILE A 3 -0.23 -13.25 -17.81
C ILE A 3 -0.92 -13.38 -16.46
N ALA A 4 -0.15 -13.72 -15.43
CA ALA A 4 -0.62 -13.68 -14.04
C ALA A 4 -0.27 -12.33 -13.41
N ILE A 5 -1.18 -11.80 -12.61
CA ILE A 5 -0.91 -10.64 -11.75
C ILE A 5 -0.71 -11.14 -10.32
N MET A 6 0.35 -10.69 -9.68
CA MET A 6 0.73 -11.09 -8.32
C MET A 6 1.10 -9.86 -7.49
N THR A 7 0.73 -9.87 -6.22
CA THR A 7 1.03 -8.81 -5.25
C THR A 7 1.23 -9.39 -3.84
N ASP A 8 1.38 -8.52 -2.86
CA ASP A 8 1.36 -8.84 -1.43
C ASP A 8 0.18 -8.15 -0.71
N SER A 9 -0.11 -8.56 0.52
CA SER A 9 -1.26 -8.04 1.29
C SER A 9 -1.14 -6.56 1.67
N ASN A 10 0.02 -5.91 1.48
CA ASN A 10 0.16 -4.46 1.70
C ASN A 10 -0.69 -3.63 0.73
N SER A 11 -1.09 -4.20 -0.40
CA SER A 11 -2.04 -3.60 -1.33
C SER A 11 -3.44 -3.39 -0.74
N GLY A 12 -3.75 -4.02 0.40
CA GLY A 12 -5.09 -4.07 0.97
C GLY A 12 -5.99 -5.13 0.33
N ILE A 13 -5.53 -5.83 -0.70
CA ILE A 13 -6.29 -6.92 -1.33
C ILE A 13 -6.26 -8.14 -0.41
N THR A 14 -7.44 -8.58 0.01
CA THR A 14 -7.62 -9.78 0.85
C THR A 14 -7.45 -11.06 0.02
N GLN A 15 -7.23 -12.21 0.69
CA GLN A 15 -7.17 -13.50 0.00
C GLN A 15 -8.48 -13.81 -0.74
N LYS A 16 -9.63 -13.42 -0.18
CA LYS A 16 -10.94 -13.55 -0.82
C LYS A 16 -11.02 -12.70 -2.09
N GLU A 17 -10.67 -11.43 -1.99
CA GLU A 17 -10.70 -10.50 -3.13
C GLU A 17 -9.72 -10.93 -4.23
N ALA A 18 -8.51 -11.38 -3.87
CA ALA A 18 -7.54 -11.90 -4.83
C ALA A 18 -8.10 -13.08 -5.64
N LYS A 19 -8.82 -13.99 -4.96
CA LYS A 19 -9.49 -15.10 -5.63
C LYS A 19 -10.61 -14.66 -6.57
N GLU A 20 -11.40 -13.66 -6.16
CA GLU A 20 -12.48 -13.09 -6.97
C GLU A 20 -11.93 -12.36 -8.21
N LEU A 21 -10.81 -11.67 -8.07
CA LEU A 21 -10.11 -10.98 -9.16
C LEU A 21 -9.30 -11.94 -10.07
N GLY A 22 -9.08 -13.17 -9.64
CA GLY A 22 -8.24 -14.12 -10.38
C GLY A 22 -6.75 -13.77 -10.35
N ILE A 23 -6.27 -13.13 -9.29
CA ILE A 23 -4.87 -12.75 -9.07
C ILE A 23 -4.26 -13.52 -7.90
N TYR A 24 -2.97 -13.36 -7.69
CA TYR A 24 -2.23 -14.00 -6.61
C TYR A 24 -1.78 -12.96 -5.58
N CYS A 25 -2.14 -13.15 -4.31
CA CYS A 25 -1.71 -12.29 -3.21
C CYS A 25 -0.92 -13.11 -2.19
N ILE A 26 0.34 -12.72 -1.93
CA ILE A 26 1.15 -13.29 -0.86
C ILE A 26 0.78 -12.59 0.46
N PRO A 27 0.36 -13.32 1.50
CA PRO A 27 0.12 -12.75 2.80
C PRO A 27 1.45 -12.29 3.42
N MET A 28 1.44 -11.15 4.12
CA MET A 28 2.61 -10.71 4.87
C MET A 28 2.76 -11.53 6.15
N PRO A 29 3.97 -12.02 6.44
CA PRO A 29 4.24 -12.75 7.67
C PRO A 29 4.31 -11.83 8.89
N PHE A 30 3.77 -12.30 10.01
CA PHE A 30 3.82 -11.65 11.32
C PHE A 30 4.43 -12.56 12.37
N THR A 31 5.09 -11.95 13.35
CA THR A 31 5.44 -12.58 14.61
C THR A 31 4.78 -11.80 15.73
N ILE A 32 3.93 -12.48 16.52
CA ILE A 32 3.27 -11.90 17.70
C ILE A 32 3.64 -12.75 18.92
N ASP A 33 4.35 -12.14 19.88
CA ASP A 33 4.87 -12.84 21.08
C ASP A 33 5.62 -14.14 20.73
N GLY A 34 6.44 -14.09 19.67
CA GLY A 34 7.25 -15.23 19.19
C GLY A 34 6.48 -16.28 18.39
N LYS A 35 5.18 -16.12 18.12
CA LYS A 35 4.39 -17.01 17.27
C LYS A 35 4.20 -16.43 15.89
N GLU A 36 4.25 -17.29 14.87
CA GLU A 36 4.11 -16.91 13.47
C GLU A 36 2.63 -16.86 13.07
N PHE A 37 2.30 -15.83 12.31
CA PHE A 37 0.99 -15.60 11.71
C PHE A 37 1.13 -15.09 10.28
N GLU A 38 0.07 -15.30 9.50
CA GLU A 38 -0.07 -14.74 8.14
C GLU A 38 -1.38 -13.96 8.06
N GLU A 39 -1.28 -12.73 7.55
CA GLU A 39 -2.43 -11.84 7.38
C GLU A 39 -3.50 -12.53 6.52
N ASP A 40 -4.75 -12.46 6.99
CA ASP A 40 -5.94 -12.96 6.30
C ASP A 40 -5.99 -14.52 6.12
N ILE A 41 -5.01 -15.24 6.68
CA ILE A 41 -4.98 -16.70 6.73
C ILE A 41 -5.32 -17.19 8.16
N ASN A 42 -4.52 -16.81 9.14
CA ASN A 42 -4.68 -17.18 10.54
C ASN A 42 -4.58 -15.98 11.51
N LEU A 43 -4.54 -14.76 10.98
CA LEU A 43 -4.54 -13.50 11.74
C LEU A 43 -5.71 -12.63 11.29
N THR A 44 -6.71 -12.46 12.16
CA THR A 44 -7.85 -11.56 11.93
C THR A 44 -7.53 -10.16 12.39
N GLN A 45 -8.31 -9.18 11.91
CA GLN A 45 -8.20 -7.78 12.31
C GLN A 45 -8.39 -7.61 13.83
N GLU A 46 -9.40 -8.25 14.39
CA GLU A 46 -9.75 -8.16 15.80
C GLU A 46 -8.61 -8.70 16.68
N HIS A 47 -8.10 -9.88 16.35
CA HIS A 47 -7.01 -10.51 17.11
C HIS A 47 -5.71 -9.68 17.02
N PHE A 48 -5.40 -9.16 15.85
CA PHE A 48 -4.23 -8.30 15.64
C PHE A 48 -4.30 -7.04 16.52
N TYR A 49 -5.40 -6.28 16.45
CA TYR A 49 -5.52 -5.04 17.22
C TYR A 49 -5.62 -5.29 18.73
N GLU A 50 -6.27 -6.36 19.16
CA GLU A 50 -6.26 -6.79 20.56
C GLU A 50 -4.82 -6.96 21.06
N LYS A 51 -4.00 -7.72 20.31
CA LYS A 51 -2.59 -7.93 20.64
C LYS A 51 -1.77 -6.64 20.60
N LEU A 52 -1.89 -5.89 19.51
CA LEU A 52 -1.13 -4.64 19.34
C LEU A 52 -1.40 -3.64 20.48
N MET A 53 -2.67 -3.46 20.86
CA MET A 53 -3.07 -2.52 21.92
C MET A 53 -2.80 -3.05 23.33
N SER A 54 -2.73 -4.35 23.54
CA SER A 54 -2.31 -4.93 24.83
C SER A 54 -0.81 -4.84 25.09
N GLY A 55 -0.04 -4.32 24.11
CA GLY A 55 1.41 -4.17 24.23
C GLY A 55 2.22 -5.40 23.83
N ALA A 56 1.60 -6.36 23.15
CA ALA A 56 2.30 -7.52 22.60
C ALA A 56 3.45 -7.11 21.68
N GLU A 57 4.48 -7.93 21.59
CA GLU A 57 5.54 -7.75 20.63
C GLU A 57 5.08 -8.19 19.24
N VAL A 58 4.77 -7.21 18.38
CA VAL A 58 4.31 -7.45 17.02
C VAL A 58 5.38 -6.99 16.03
N PHE A 59 5.79 -7.91 15.16
CA PHE A 59 6.74 -7.65 14.07
C PHE A 59 6.18 -8.18 12.75
N THR A 60 6.61 -7.53 11.67
CA THR A 60 6.40 -8.01 10.30
C THR A 60 7.72 -8.37 9.67
N SER A 61 7.70 -9.31 8.74
CA SER A 61 8.83 -9.62 7.88
C SER A 61 8.42 -9.66 6.41
N GLN A 62 9.38 -9.57 5.52
CA GLN A 62 9.11 -9.86 4.11
C GLN A 62 8.89 -11.37 3.93
N PRO A 63 8.11 -11.80 2.93
CA PRO A 63 8.04 -13.20 2.54
C PRO A 63 9.43 -13.74 2.21
N THR A 64 9.72 -14.97 2.60
CA THR A 64 11.02 -15.58 2.30
C THR A 64 11.19 -15.81 0.81
N ILE A 65 12.45 -15.84 0.34
CA ILE A 65 12.81 -16.18 -1.05
C ILE A 65 12.13 -17.49 -1.48
N GLY A 66 12.13 -18.50 -0.60
CA GLY A 66 11.52 -19.79 -0.90
C GLY A 66 9.98 -19.72 -1.11
N ILE A 67 9.28 -18.88 -0.36
CA ILE A 67 7.83 -18.66 -0.55
C ILE A 67 7.57 -18.00 -1.90
N ILE A 68 8.35 -16.95 -2.24
CA ILE A 68 8.20 -16.23 -3.52
C ILE A 68 8.51 -17.16 -4.69
N ALA A 69 9.64 -17.87 -4.66
CA ALA A 69 10.05 -18.82 -5.70
C ALA A 69 9.00 -19.92 -5.91
N LYS A 70 8.56 -20.57 -4.84
CA LYS A 70 7.52 -21.59 -4.91
C LYS A 70 6.24 -21.06 -5.57
N LYS A 71 5.84 -19.84 -5.23
CA LYS A 71 4.64 -19.22 -5.82
C LYS A 71 4.83 -18.92 -7.30
N TRP A 72 5.98 -18.39 -7.72
CA TRP A 72 6.28 -18.18 -9.13
C TRP A 72 6.32 -19.49 -9.93
N ASP A 73 6.95 -20.52 -9.39
CA ASP A 73 7.01 -21.85 -10.03
C ASP A 73 5.62 -22.47 -10.20
N GLU A 74 4.72 -22.31 -9.20
CA GLU A 74 3.33 -22.75 -9.29
C GLU A 74 2.57 -22.00 -10.39
N ILE A 75 2.72 -20.68 -10.47
CA ILE A 75 2.03 -19.82 -11.44
C ILE A 75 2.53 -20.11 -12.86
N LEU A 76 3.83 -20.23 -13.05
CA LEU A 76 4.44 -20.47 -14.38
C LEU A 76 4.11 -21.84 -14.97
N LYS A 77 3.52 -22.77 -14.20
CA LYS A 77 2.97 -24.02 -14.78
C LYS A 77 1.74 -23.78 -15.67
N THR A 78 1.05 -22.65 -15.48
CA THR A 78 -0.24 -22.36 -16.12
C THR A 78 -0.29 -21.00 -16.82
N HIS A 79 0.72 -20.16 -16.62
CA HIS A 79 0.85 -18.82 -17.21
C HIS A 79 2.22 -18.68 -17.89
N ASP A 80 2.25 -17.85 -18.93
CA ASP A 80 3.47 -17.59 -19.71
C ASP A 80 4.37 -16.54 -19.04
N ALA A 81 3.77 -15.63 -18.27
CA ALA A 81 4.48 -14.57 -17.55
C ALA A 81 3.76 -14.16 -16.27
N ILE A 82 4.51 -13.49 -15.38
CA ILE A 82 4.01 -12.92 -14.11
C ILE A 82 4.36 -11.43 -14.08
N ILE A 83 3.37 -10.59 -13.81
CA ILE A 83 3.58 -9.21 -13.33
C ILE A 83 3.47 -9.25 -11.81
N HIS A 84 4.60 -9.09 -11.13
CA HIS A 84 4.66 -9.07 -9.66
C HIS A 84 4.80 -7.64 -9.18
N ILE A 85 3.80 -7.13 -8.45
CA ILE A 85 3.71 -5.76 -7.93
C ILE A 85 3.76 -5.82 -6.40
N PRO A 86 4.96 -5.90 -5.80
CA PRO A 86 5.12 -5.82 -4.35
C PRO A 86 4.98 -4.37 -3.86
N MET A 87 4.86 -4.17 -2.55
CA MET A 87 4.91 -2.83 -1.97
C MET A 87 6.25 -2.13 -2.27
N SER A 88 6.25 -0.79 -2.20
CA SER A 88 7.42 0.07 -2.44
C SER A 88 8.73 -0.48 -1.86
N SER A 89 9.78 -0.46 -2.67
CA SER A 89 11.15 -0.84 -2.27
C SER A 89 11.71 0.03 -1.13
N GLY A 90 11.20 1.24 -0.96
CA GLY A 90 11.62 2.14 0.13
C GLY A 90 10.97 1.82 1.49
N LEU A 91 9.95 0.95 1.51
CA LEU A 91 9.24 0.55 2.73
C LEU A 91 9.55 -0.90 3.14
N SER A 92 9.92 -1.75 2.18
CA SER A 92 10.26 -3.17 2.42
C SER A 92 11.33 -3.65 1.46
N GLY A 93 12.22 -4.51 1.92
CA GLY A 93 13.20 -5.20 1.08
C GLY A 93 12.60 -6.25 0.14
N SER A 94 11.30 -6.55 0.25
CA SER A 94 10.68 -7.63 -0.53
C SER A 94 10.69 -7.35 -2.04
N CYS A 95 10.52 -6.10 -2.46
CA CYS A 95 10.61 -5.69 -3.85
C CYS A 95 12.02 -5.93 -4.43
N GLN A 96 13.06 -5.46 -3.75
CA GLN A 96 14.44 -5.65 -4.17
C GLN A 96 14.83 -7.12 -4.23
N THR A 97 14.40 -7.91 -3.23
CA THR A 97 14.60 -9.36 -3.23
C THR A 97 13.94 -10.01 -4.44
N ALA A 98 12.69 -9.66 -4.74
CA ALA A 98 11.97 -10.19 -5.90
C ALA A 98 12.63 -9.78 -7.23
N MET A 99 13.11 -8.53 -7.35
CA MET A 99 13.85 -8.06 -8.54
C MET A 99 15.13 -8.87 -8.76
N MET A 100 15.91 -9.10 -7.70
CA MET A 100 17.12 -9.93 -7.82
C MET A 100 16.80 -11.36 -8.27
N MET A 101 15.75 -11.97 -7.73
CA MET A 101 15.30 -13.30 -8.13
C MET A 101 14.83 -13.34 -9.59
N ALA A 102 14.13 -12.29 -10.06
CA ALA A 102 13.61 -12.23 -11.43
C ALA A 102 14.73 -12.16 -12.50
N ASP A 103 15.94 -11.73 -12.12
CA ASP A 103 17.11 -11.72 -13.00
C ASP A 103 17.79 -13.10 -13.12
N GLU A 104 17.41 -14.09 -12.28
CA GLU A 104 17.91 -15.46 -12.41
C GLU A 104 17.42 -16.11 -13.71
N ASP A 105 18.26 -16.93 -14.35
CA ASP A 105 18.02 -17.54 -15.69
C ASP A 105 16.65 -18.23 -15.80
N GLN A 106 16.17 -18.84 -14.71
CA GLN A 106 14.89 -19.56 -14.68
C GLN A 106 13.67 -18.63 -14.77
N TYR A 107 13.78 -17.36 -14.33
CA TYR A 107 12.69 -16.37 -14.26
C TYR A 107 12.84 -15.23 -15.28
N LYS A 108 14.04 -15.03 -15.79
CA LYS A 108 14.35 -13.94 -16.72
C LYS A 108 13.46 -13.96 -17.95
N GLY A 109 12.82 -12.83 -18.23
CA GLY A 109 11.86 -12.68 -19.33
C GLY A 109 10.49 -13.34 -19.11
N LYS A 110 10.27 -13.96 -17.93
CA LYS A 110 8.98 -14.53 -17.52
C LYS A 110 8.37 -13.82 -16.31
N VAL A 111 9.20 -13.31 -15.41
CA VAL A 111 8.74 -12.57 -14.22
C VAL A 111 9.19 -11.12 -14.32
N PHE A 112 8.22 -10.20 -14.25
CA PHE A 112 8.41 -8.77 -14.33
C PHE A 112 8.04 -8.18 -12.96
N VAL A 113 9.03 -7.76 -12.19
CA VAL A 113 8.81 -7.17 -10.85
C VAL A 113 8.72 -5.67 -10.98
N VAL A 114 7.58 -5.10 -10.61
CA VAL A 114 7.29 -3.67 -10.74
C VAL A 114 7.54 -2.98 -9.41
N ASP A 115 8.59 -2.18 -9.30
CA ASP A 115 8.76 -1.23 -8.20
C ASP A 115 7.96 0.04 -8.48
N SER A 116 6.66 -0.02 -8.27
CA SER A 116 5.75 1.11 -8.48
C SER A 116 5.91 2.21 -7.43
N GLN A 117 6.68 1.97 -6.37
CA GLN A 117 6.87 2.88 -5.24
C GLN A 117 5.55 3.25 -4.53
N ARG A 118 4.58 2.33 -4.57
CA ARG A 118 3.23 2.51 -4.01
C ARG A 118 2.96 1.51 -2.90
N ILE A 119 1.87 1.75 -2.17
CA ILE A 119 1.37 0.93 -1.07
C ILE A 119 -0.14 1.12 -0.95
N SER A 120 -0.85 0.18 -0.31
CA SER A 120 -2.28 0.28 0.00
C SER A 120 -3.11 0.54 -1.27
N VAL A 121 -4.11 1.41 -1.21
CA VAL A 121 -5.04 1.70 -2.32
C VAL A 121 -4.33 2.15 -3.60
N THR A 122 -3.18 2.79 -3.51
CA THR A 122 -2.43 3.20 -4.70
C THR A 122 -1.68 2.03 -5.34
N GLN A 123 -1.20 1.06 -4.55
CA GLN A 123 -0.67 -0.22 -5.05
C GLN A 123 -1.81 -1.07 -5.64
N LYS A 124 -2.98 -1.11 -4.99
CA LYS A 124 -4.18 -1.77 -5.50
C LYS A 124 -4.58 -1.23 -6.87
N ALA A 125 -4.50 0.09 -7.07
CA ALA A 125 -4.77 0.71 -8.37
C ALA A 125 -3.86 0.15 -9.48
N ASP A 126 -2.54 0.05 -9.24
CA ASP A 126 -1.60 -0.55 -10.20
C ASP A 126 -1.93 -2.01 -10.53
N ILE A 127 -2.39 -2.77 -9.53
CA ILE A 127 -2.78 -4.17 -9.71
C ILE A 127 -4.02 -4.27 -10.61
N LEU A 128 -5.02 -3.40 -10.38
CA LEU A 128 -6.22 -3.36 -11.21
C LEU A 128 -5.92 -2.89 -12.63
N ASP A 129 -5.04 -1.90 -12.80
CA ASP A 129 -4.56 -1.46 -14.12
C ASP A 129 -3.86 -2.60 -14.85
N ALA A 130 -2.94 -3.31 -14.19
CA ALA A 130 -2.25 -4.47 -14.76
C ALA A 130 -3.22 -5.57 -15.20
N LEU A 131 -4.24 -5.85 -14.38
CA LEU A 131 -5.27 -6.84 -14.68
C LEU A 131 -6.09 -6.45 -15.91
N VAL A 132 -6.52 -5.19 -16.02
CA VAL A 132 -7.26 -4.69 -17.18
C VAL A 132 -6.39 -4.75 -18.44
N MET A 133 -5.12 -4.33 -18.36
CA MET A 133 -4.20 -4.39 -19.50
C MET A 133 -3.97 -5.83 -19.96
N ALA A 134 -3.74 -6.77 -19.03
CA ALA A 134 -3.59 -8.19 -19.35
C ALA A 134 -4.85 -8.75 -20.07
N ASN A 135 -6.04 -8.39 -19.59
CA ASN A 135 -7.32 -8.79 -20.21
C ASN A 135 -7.54 -8.14 -21.58
N LYS A 136 -6.98 -6.97 -21.85
CA LYS A 136 -6.98 -6.32 -23.17
C LYS A 136 -5.92 -6.89 -24.11
N GLY A 137 -5.08 -7.82 -23.68
CA GLY A 137 -4.09 -8.50 -24.50
C GLY A 137 -2.74 -7.81 -24.61
N TYR A 138 -2.44 -6.85 -23.76
CA TYR A 138 -1.09 -6.27 -23.66
C TYR A 138 -0.08 -7.34 -23.25
N SER A 139 1.16 -7.21 -23.73
CA SER A 139 2.27 -8.06 -23.32
C SER A 139 2.74 -7.73 -21.90
N ALA A 140 3.43 -8.66 -21.25
CA ALA A 140 3.99 -8.44 -19.93
C ALA A 140 4.98 -7.26 -19.89
N GLN A 141 5.76 -7.06 -20.98
CA GLN A 141 6.68 -5.92 -21.09
C GLN A 141 5.91 -4.59 -21.17
N GLU A 142 4.85 -4.50 -21.97
CA GLU A 142 4.04 -3.28 -22.09
C GLU A 142 3.38 -2.92 -20.77
N ILE A 143 2.87 -3.90 -20.01
CA ILE A 143 2.29 -3.68 -18.68
C ILE A 143 3.36 -3.17 -17.71
N TYR A 144 4.52 -3.82 -17.68
CA TYR A 144 5.65 -3.41 -16.84
C TYR A 144 6.08 -1.98 -17.16
N ASP A 145 6.31 -1.65 -18.43
CA ASP A 145 6.76 -0.32 -18.87
C ASP A 145 5.73 0.76 -18.51
N TYR A 146 4.44 0.46 -18.69
CA TYR A 146 3.34 1.34 -18.32
C TYR A 146 3.35 1.67 -16.82
N LEU A 147 3.41 0.65 -15.95
CA LEU A 147 3.40 0.83 -14.50
C LEU A 147 4.65 1.57 -14.02
N MET A 148 5.82 1.22 -14.53
CA MET A 148 7.07 1.90 -14.18
C MET A 148 7.08 3.37 -14.60
N LYS A 149 6.52 3.70 -15.77
CA LYS A 149 6.38 5.08 -16.25
C LYS A 149 5.42 5.90 -15.38
N ASN A 150 4.37 5.27 -14.86
CA ASN A 150 3.28 5.93 -14.15
C ASN A 150 3.43 5.90 -12.62
N LYS A 151 4.50 5.35 -12.07
CA LYS A 151 4.70 5.16 -10.62
C LYS A 151 4.50 6.42 -9.79
N MET A 152 4.87 7.59 -10.31
CA MET A 152 4.70 8.86 -9.61
C MET A 152 3.30 9.48 -9.74
N ASN A 153 2.39 8.86 -10.47
CA ASN A 153 1.01 9.33 -10.65
C ASN A 153 0.09 8.92 -9.47
N ALA A 154 0.62 9.01 -8.26
CA ALA A 154 -0.13 8.81 -7.03
C ALA A 154 0.42 9.70 -5.92
N THR A 155 -0.41 10.01 -4.94
CA THR A 155 -0.04 10.79 -3.75
C THR A 155 -0.85 10.31 -2.56
N ILE A 156 -0.22 10.22 -1.38
CA ILE A 156 -0.85 9.81 -0.13
C ILE A 156 -0.44 10.77 0.97
N TYR A 157 -1.40 11.22 1.76
CA TYR A 157 -1.17 11.89 3.03
C TYR A 157 -1.84 11.10 4.14
N ILE A 158 -1.12 10.91 5.25
CA ILE A 158 -1.58 10.16 6.41
C ILE A 158 -1.27 10.91 7.69
N THR A 159 -2.22 10.96 8.60
CA THR A 159 -1.99 11.39 9.97
C THR A 159 -2.10 10.19 10.90
N VAL A 160 -1.21 10.13 11.87
CA VAL A 160 -1.14 9.05 12.87
C VAL A 160 -1.34 9.61 14.26
N ASP A 161 -1.84 8.81 15.18
CA ASP A 161 -2.01 9.22 16.57
C ASP A 161 -0.67 9.41 17.28
N THR A 162 0.28 8.51 17.02
CA THR A 162 1.63 8.52 17.58
C THR A 162 2.64 8.03 16.55
N LEU A 163 3.88 8.49 16.67
CA LEU A 163 5.01 8.00 15.85
C LEU A 163 5.73 6.78 16.47
N GLU A 164 5.28 6.30 17.63
CA GLU A 164 5.95 5.20 18.34
C GLU A 164 6.01 3.91 17.52
N TYR A 165 4.93 3.54 16.85
CA TYR A 165 4.87 2.36 16.00
C TYR A 165 5.84 2.46 14.81
N LEU A 166 5.86 3.60 14.13
CA LEU A 166 6.77 3.87 13.03
C LEU A 166 8.23 3.88 13.48
N LYS A 167 8.51 4.46 14.66
CA LYS A 167 9.84 4.45 15.27
C LYS A 167 10.29 3.03 15.61
N LYS A 168 9.42 2.25 16.28
CA LYS A 168 9.71 0.84 16.62
C LYS A 168 9.92 0.01 15.37
N GLY A 169 9.13 0.23 14.33
CA GLY A 169 9.22 -0.47 13.05
C GLY A 169 10.39 -0.04 12.15
N GLY A 170 11.06 1.08 12.46
CA GLY A 170 12.18 1.59 11.64
C GLY A 170 11.78 2.12 10.26
N ARG A 171 10.51 2.52 10.05
CA ARG A 171 9.98 3.03 8.77
C ARG A 171 9.82 4.55 8.74
N LEU A 172 10.37 5.25 9.71
CA LEU A 172 10.48 6.71 9.68
C LEU A 172 11.69 7.13 8.85
N SER A 173 11.49 8.05 7.91
CA SER A 173 12.61 8.78 7.32
C SER A 173 13.35 9.61 8.37
N PRO A 174 14.63 9.96 8.17
CA PRO A 174 15.34 10.86 9.07
C PRO A 174 14.61 12.19 9.31
N ALA A 175 13.94 12.73 8.28
CA ALA A 175 13.14 13.95 8.39
C ALA A 175 11.88 13.73 9.25
N ALA A 176 11.16 12.62 9.05
CA ALA A 176 9.99 12.29 9.86
C ALA A 176 10.37 11.97 11.31
N ALA A 177 11.54 11.38 11.56
CA ALA A 177 12.05 11.09 12.90
C ALA A 177 12.24 12.36 13.75
N THR A 178 12.46 13.53 13.13
CA THR A 178 12.54 14.82 13.86
C THR A 178 11.25 15.21 14.56
N LEU A 179 10.12 14.63 14.15
CA LEU A 179 8.81 14.84 14.80
C LEU A 179 8.63 13.96 16.06
N ALA A 180 9.40 12.90 16.20
CA ALA A 180 9.34 12.00 17.34
C ALA A 180 9.89 12.73 18.59
N GLY A 181 9.04 12.96 19.58
CA GLY A 181 9.37 13.71 20.80
C GLY A 181 8.69 15.06 20.91
N LEU A 182 8.03 15.54 19.86
CA LEU A 182 7.17 16.70 19.95
C LEU A 182 5.84 16.34 20.63
N LEU A 183 5.59 16.92 21.78
CA LEU A 183 4.36 16.67 22.54
C LEU A 183 3.16 17.38 21.92
N LYS A 184 2.00 16.73 22.00
CA LYS A 184 0.69 17.31 21.61
C LYS A 184 0.61 17.76 20.14
N ILE A 185 1.26 17.05 19.23
CA ILE A 185 1.11 17.25 17.78
C ILE A 185 0.47 16.04 17.14
N LYS A 186 -0.19 16.26 16.01
CA LYS A 186 -0.61 15.24 15.06
C LYS A 186 0.31 15.34 13.83
N PRO A 187 1.22 14.40 13.63
CA PRO A 187 2.09 14.41 12.47
C PRO A 187 1.29 14.13 11.20
N ILE A 188 1.68 14.78 10.13
CA ILE A 188 1.19 14.50 8.79
C ILE A 188 2.38 14.03 7.98
N LEU A 189 2.27 12.83 7.46
CA LEU A 189 3.28 12.17 6.65
C LEU A 189 2.77 12.03 5.22
N THR A 190 3.67 11.86 4.27
CA THR A 190 3.35 11.68 2.86
C THR A 190 4.12 10.51 2.28
N ILE A 191 3.54 9.87 1.27
CA ILE A 191 4.21 8.92 0.40
C ILE A 191 4.05 9.45 -1.03
N GLN A 192 5.16 9.99 -1.55
CA GLN A 192 5.28 10.45 -2.93
C GLN A 192 6.56 9.87 -3.52
N GLY A 193 6.44 8.67 -4.08
CA GLY A 193 7.56 7.83 -4.40
C GLY A 193 7.78 6.78 -3.31
N GLU A 194 9.00 6.37 -3.07
CA GLU A 194 9.33 5.14 -2.35
C GLU A 194 9.15 5.18 -0.82
N LYS A 195 9.25 6.35 -0.17
CA LYS A 195 9.40 6.45 1.30
C LYS A 195 8.25 7.18 1.98
N LEU A 196 8.03 6.83 3.25
CA LEU A 196 7.16 7.60 4.15
C LEU A 196 7.98 8.75 4.74
N ASP A 197 7.61 9.98 4.38
CA ASP A 197 8.34 11.17 4.78
C ASP A 197 7.46 12.19 5.52
N LYS A 198 8.11 13.18 6.14
CA LYS A 198 7.45 14.27 6.82
C LYS A 198 6.82 15.22 5.80
N TYR A 199 5.52 15.47 5.96
CA TYR A 199 4.85 16.57 5.28
C TYR A 199 4.69 17.78 6.22
N GLY A 200 4.12 17.57 7.40
CA GLY A 200 3.85 18.66 8.33
C GLY A 200 3.36 18.20 9.69
N THR A 201 2.82 19.12 10.44
CA THR A 201 2.24 18.86 11.76
C THR A 201 0.97 19.68 11.99
N SER A 202 0.10 19.18 12.84
CA SER A 202 -1.07 19.91 13.35
C SER A 202 -1.20 19.74 14.85
N ARG A 203 -1.94 20.62 15.51
CA ARG A 203 -2.27 20.47 16.93
C ARG A 203 -3.51 19.61 17.16
N THR A 204 -4.36 19.45 16.15
CA THR A 204 -5.61 18.70 16.25
C THR A 204 -5.80 17.79 15.04
N MET A 205 -6.49 16.67 15.26
CA MET A 205 -6.85 15.75 14.19
C MET A 205 -7.74 16.45 13.13
N LYS A 206 -8.70 17.27 13.56
CA LYS A 206 -9.57 18.03 12.64
C LYS A 206 -8.76 18.91 11.68
N LYS A 207 -7.75 19.62 12.18
CA LYS A 207 -6.89 20.46 11.32
C LYS A 207 -5.97 19.62 10.44
N ALA A 208 -5.46 18.48 10.94
CA ALA A 208 -4.65 17.56 10.14
C ALA A 208 -5.44 17.02 8.94
N ARG A 209 -6.67 16.55 9.16
CA ARG A 209 -7.59 16.06 8.11
C ARG A 209 -7.80 17.11 7.01
N LYS A 210 -8.07 18.36 7.40
CA LYS A 210 -8.25 19.45 6.43
C LYS A 210 -6.97 19.71 5.62
N ILE A 211 -5.81 19.76 6.27
CA ILE A 211 -4.53 19.97 5.58
C ILE A 211 -4.29 18.87 4.53
N MET A 212 -4.57 17.61 4.86
CA MET A 212 -4.40 16.50 3.94
C MET A 212 -5.33 16.60 2.72
N ILE A 213 -6.59 16.95 2.93
CA ILE A 213 -7.57 17.14 1.84
C ILE A 213 -7.14 18.31 0.94
N ASP A 214 -6.79 19.45 1.53
CA ASP A 214 -6.37 20.64 0.79
C ASP A 214 -5.12 20.32 -0.08
N GLN A 215 -4.18 19.53 0.46
CA GLN A 215 -2.98 19.18 -0.27
C GLN A 215 -3.24 18.18 -1.40
N ILE A 216 -4.15 17.22 -1.22
CA ILE A 216 -4.57 16.34 -2.33
C ILE A 216 -5.14 17.16 -3.48
N LYS A 217 -5.97 18.17 -3.20
CA LYS A 217 -6.51 19.08 -4.22
C LYS A 217 -5.39 19.80 -4.96
N GLN A 218 -4.41 20.31 -4.20
CA GLN A 218 -3.27 21.01 -4.78
C GLN A 218 -2.43 20.09 -5.67
N ASP A 219 -2.13 18.86 -5.20
CA ASP A 219 -1.36 17.89 -5.96
C ASP A 219 -2.04 17.51 -7.29
N ILE A 220 -3.37 17.37 -7.31
CA ILE A 220 -4.14 17.09 -8.52
C ILE A 220 -3.98 18.22 -9.54
N ILE A 221 -4.03 19.47 -9.06
CA ILE A 221 -3.85 20.67 -9.91
C ILE A 221 -2.41 20.73 -10.44
N ASP A 222 -1.42 20.63 -9.55
CA ASP A 222 0.01 20.77 -9.89
C ASP A 222 0.47 19.68 -10.86
N ARG A 223 -0.13 18.49 -10.78
CA ARG A 223 0.16 17.37 -11.68
C ARG A 223 -0.65 17.39 -12.98
N GLY A 224 -1.59 18.32 -13.12
CA GLY A 224 -2.41 18.48 -14.32
C GLY A 224 -3.28 17.25 -14.64
N TRP A 225 -3.82 16.57 -13.59
CA TRP A 225 -4.64 15.38 -13.81
C TRP A 225 -6.04 15.68 -14.35
N GLY A 226 -6.50 16.94 -14.28
CA GLY A 226 -7.86 17.32 -14.69
C GLY A 226 -8.90 16.52 -13.91
N ASP A 227 -9.79 15.84 -14.63
CA ASP A 227 -10.81 14.94 -14.04
C ASP A 227 -10.40 13.46 -14.04
N ASP A 228 -9.21 13.13 -14.57
CA ASP A 228 -8.74 11.75 -14.73
C ASP A 228 -8.03 11.22 -13.46
N TYR A 229 -8.71 11.29 -12.32
CA TYR A 229 -8.17 10.77 -11.06
C TYR A 229 -9.25 10.09 -10.21
N GLU A 230 -8.79 9.29 -9.28
CA GLU A 230 -9.59 8.68 -8.22
C GLU A 230 -9.11 9.16 -6.86
N VAL A 231 -10.01 9.15 -5.88
CA VAL A 231 -9.74 9.54 -4.49
C VAL A 231 -10.11 8.39 -3.58
N ALA A 232 -9.26 8.15 -2.58
CA ALA A 232 -9.51 7.15 -1.56
C ALA A 232 -9.33 7.72 -0.15
N CYS A 233 -10.18 7.30 0.77
CA CYS A 233 -10.05 7.49 2.21
C CYS A 233 -9.73 6.14 2.86
N VAL A 234 -8.66 6.08 3.63
CA VAL A 234 -8.16 4.82 4.20
C VAL A 234 -7.90 4.98 5.70
N TYR A 235 -8.12 3.94 6.47
CA TYR A 235 -8.02 4.02 7.93
C TYR A 235 -7.40 2.77 8.57
N SER A 236 -6.96 2.93 9.84
CA SER A 236 -6.61 1.82 10.72
C SER A 236 -7.50 1.82 11.96
N TYR A 237 -8.07 0.68 12.32
CA TYR A 237 -8.84 0.37 13.53
C TYR A 237 -10.14 1.15 13.70
N ASP A 238 -10.11 2.46 13.93
CA ASP A 238 -11.27 3.27 14.28
C ASP A 238 -12.13 3.62 13.06
N LYS A 239 -13.13 2.77 12.81
CA LYS A 239 -14.05 2.93 11.68
C LYS A 239 -15.00 4.12 11.85
N GLU A 240 -15.42 4.47 13.10
CA GLU A 240 -16.31 5.62 13.32
C GLU A 240 -15.62 6.94 12.99
N ALA A 241 -14.41 7.14 13.51
CA ALA A 241 -13.61 8.30 13.14
C ALA A 241 -13.29 8.36 11.66
N ALA A 242 -13.14 7.20 11.00
CA ALA A 242 -12.91 7.11 9.58
C ALA A 242 -14.14 7.46 8.75
N LEU A 243 -15.35 7.09 9.19
CA LEU A 243 -16.59 7.47 8.51
C LEU A 243 -16.82 8.99 8.55
N ASP A 244 -16.55 9.64 9.69
CA ASP A 244 -16.60 11.11 9.79
C ASP A 244 -15.58 11.77 8.83
N TYR A 245 -14.40 11.18 8.69
CA TYR A 245 -13.40 11.68 7.74
C TYR A 245 -13.80 11.42 6.28
N LEU A 246 -14.38 10.27 5.99
CA LEU A 246 -14.91 9.94 4.66
C LEU A 246 -15.91 10.99 4.17
N GLU A 247 -16.85 11.43 5.04
CA GLU A 247 -17.82 12.46 4.66
C GLU A 247 -17.13 13.80 4.34
N GLN A 248 -16.08 14.17 5.09
CA GLN A 248 -15.28 15.36 4.76
C GLN A 248 -14.57 15.24 3.42
N VAL A 249 -14.07 14.04 3.08
CA VAL A 249 -13.45 13.79 1.76
C VAL A 249 -14.49 13.85 0.65
N LYS A 250 -15.67 13.25 0.83
CA LYS A 250 -16.77 13.33 -0.16
C LYS A 250 -17.24 14.76 -0.40
N GLU A 251 -17.39 15.55 0.67
CA GLU A 251 -17.74 17.00 0.55
C GLU A 251 -16.66 17.76 -0.24
N ALA A 252 -15.40 17.37 -0.08
CA ALA A 252 -14.28 18.00 -0.79
C ALA A 252 -14.16 17.60 -2.26
N PHE A 253 -14.69 16.43 -2.64
CA PHE A 253 -14.67 15.86 -3.99
C PHE A 253 -16.07 15.36 -4.41
N PRO A 254 -17.06 16.27 -4.55
CA PRO A 254 -18.47 15.91 -4.72
C PRO A 254 -18.75 15.15 -6.04
N ASP A 255 -17.91 15.35 -7.06
CA ASP A 255 -18.05 14.71 -8.37
C ASP A 255 -17.29 13.37 -8.48
N LYS A 256 -16.75 12.87 -7.36
CA LYS A 256 -16.00 11.60 -7.31
C LYS A 256 -16.66 10.59 -6.39
N GLU A 257 -16.66 9.35 -6.81
CA GLU A 257 -16.86 8.23 -5.89
C GLU A 257 -15.59 8.05 -5.06
N VAL A 258 -15.68 8.28 -3.75
CA VAL A 258 -14.55 8.12 -2.84
C VAL A 258 -14.43 6.67 -2.41
N ILE A 259 -13.35 6.02 -2.78
CA ILE A 259 -13.02 4.67 -2.33
C ILE A 259 -12.78 4.70 -0.81
N PHE A 260 -13.45 3.80 -0.08
CA PHE A 260 -13.27 3.69 1.37
C PHE A 260 -12.74 2.31 1.71
N ASP A 261 -11.53 2.24 2.24
CA ASP A 261 -10.88 0.98 2.55
C ASP A 261 -10.13 1.05 3.88
N ARG A 262 -9.78 -0.11 4.41
CA ARG A 262 -8.94 -0.24 5.60
C ARG A 262 -7.51 -0.56 5.20
N LEU A 263 -6.56 -0.13 6.02
CA LEU A 263 -5.16 -0.50 5.86
C LEU A 263 -4.95 -1.97 6.19
N SER A 264 -4.08 -2.62 5.45
CA SER A 264 -3.62 -3.99 5.77
C SER A 264 -2.99 -4.03 7.16
N LEU A 265 -2.99 -5.20 7.81
CA LEU A 265 -2.40 -5.37 9.14
C LEU A 265 -0.90 -5.10 9.14
N SER A 266 -0.21 -5.44 8.06
CA SER A 266 1.22 -5.20 7.89
C SER A 266 1.54 -3.70 7.86
N VAL A 267 0.70 -2.86 7.26
CA VAL A 267 0.81 -1.41 7.33
C VAL A 267 0.44 -0.90 8.72
N ALA A 268 -0.69 -1.38 9.26
CA ALA A 268 -1.19 -0.97 10.58
C ALA A 268 -0.20 -1.26 11.72
N CYS A 269 0.57 -2.35 11.62
CA CYS A 269 1.65 -2.68 12.56
C CYS A 269 2.67 -1.54 12.72
N HIS A 270 2.94 -0.81 11.65
CA HIS A 270 3.94 0.26 11.65
C HIS A 270 3.36 1.65 11.93
N ILE A 271 2.10 1.89 11.60
CA ILE A 271 1.49 3.22 11.79
C ILE A 271 0.59 3.31 13.03
N GLY A 272 0.21 2.16 13.59
CA GLY A 272 -0.65 2.06 14.77
C GLY A 272 -2.15 2.27 14.47
N PRO A 273 -2.99 2.07 15.51
CA PRO A 273 -4.42 2.32 15.44
C PRO A 273 -4.73 3.83 15.36
N GLY A 274 -5.92 4.18 14.84
CA GLY A 274 -6.41 5.57 14.78
C GLY A 274 -5.79 6.42 13.66
N SER A 275 -5.05 5.80 12.72
CA SER A 275 -4.49 6.50 11.57
C SER A 275 -5.54 6.72 10.50
N LEU A 276 -5.49 7.89 9.85
CA LEU A 276 -6.37 8.29 8.75
C LEU A 276 -5.53 8.78 7.57
N ALA A 277 -5.86 8.29 6.39
CA ALA A 277 -5.18 8.70 5.17
C ALA A 277 -6.18 9.11 4.09
N VAL A 278 -5.74 10.00 3.22
CA VAL A 278 -6.37 10.30 1.94
C VAL A 278 -5.34 10.15 0.84
N ALA A 279 -5.76 9.53 -0.23
CA ALA A 279 -4.92 9.30 -1.41
C ALA A 279 -5.63 9.77 -2.67
N ALA A 280 -4.85 10.17 -3.66
CA ALA A 280 -5.34 10.33 -5.02
C ALA A 280 -4.34 9.70 -5.99
N TYR A 281 -4.86 9.20 -7.10
CA TYR A 281 -4.04 8.64 -8.17
C TYR A 281 -4.72 8.83 -9.53
N LYS A 282 -3.88 9.00 -10.55
CA LYS A 282 -4.37 9.17 -11.90
C LYS A 282 -4.98 7.87 -12.41
N LYS A 283 -6.13 7.96 -13.06
CA LYS A 283 -6.76 6.81 -13.72
C LYS A 283 -5.88 6.25 -14.83
N GLY A 284 -5.90 4.94 -14.98
CA GLY A 284 -5.21 4.28 -16.07
C GLY A 284 -5.72 4.75 -17.45
N SER A 285 -4.78 5.06 -18.33
CA SER A 285 -5.04 5.43 -19.72
C SER A 285 -4.30 4.47 -20.64
N TYR A 286 -4.94 3.35 -21.03
CA TYR A 286 -4.39 2.27 -21.86
C TYR A 286 -5.41 1.71 -22.84
#